data_47a4a4b399a684681481aa50bf2c730d
#
_entry.id   47a4a4b399a684681481aa50bf2c730d
#
_cell.length_a   1.000
_cell.length_b   1.000
_cell.length_c   1.000
_cell.angle_alpha   90.00
_cell.angle_beta   90.00
_cell.angle_gamma   90.00
#
_symmetry.space_group_name_H-M   'P 1'
#
loop_
_entity.id
_entity.type
_entity.pdbx_description
1 polymer ?
#
loop_
_entity_poly.entity_id
_entity_poly.type
_entity_poly.pdbx_seq_one_letter_code
_entity_poly.pdbx_strand_id
1 'polypeptide(L)'
;IREKKFSTQVLVTTSALDVGIDIIDPEVQNVAVIADNRTALLQMAGRRRLQARERIDLWVCDLPKAAVSARLRKYQDWLHWYSRLDACRQPEHHWALAAQLWCQDDPALRVLFRLGKERIFPNQLARHVLRRRRFLLERIQRGETAFRREVALWLGMDPDAAGAVAALHRFYAEHGGQALDTVLQGELRQLINNCYAESGHRERQPDRLLKNKHHALTNRLEKMQLPYSIEARGDTWILTKTSRCKEVT
;
A
#
# COMPACT_ATOMS: atom_id res chain seq x y z
N ILE A 1 -12.90 18.38 -20.32
CA ILE A 1 -12.77 18.76 -18.88
C ILE A 1 -12.79 20.30 -18.75
N ARG A 2 -13.58 21.01 -19.59
CA ARG A 2 -13.68 22.47 -19.50
C ARG A 2 -14.33 22.93 -18.19
N GLU A 3 -15.26 22.15 -17.65
CA GLU A 3 -16.03 22.49 -16.44
C GLU A 3 -15.53 21.77 -15.18
N LYS A 4 -14.38 21.09 -15.25
CA LYS A 4 -13.83 20.28 -14.16
C LYS A 4 -14.80 19.20 -13.63
N LYS A 5 -15.77 18.80 -14.45
CA LYS A 5 -16.75 17.75 -14.25
C LYS A 5 -16.63 16.70 -15.34
N PHE A 6 -17.16 15.52 -15.09
CA PHE A 6 -17.18 14.42 -16.04
C PHE A 6 -18.59 14.06 -16.45
N SER A 7 -18.75 13.66 -17.70
CA SER A 7 -20.00 13.06 -18.22
C SER A 7 -19.97 11.54 -18.20
N THR A 8 -18.88 10.93 -17.71
CA THR A 8 -18.68 9.49 -17.68
C THR A 8 -18.70 8.98 -16.23
N GLN A 9 -19.18 7.76 -15.99
CA GLN A 9 -19.21 7.16 -14.67
C GLN A 9 -17.80 6.86 -14.09
N VAL A 10 -16.82 6.63 -14.97
CA VAL A 10 -15.45 6.29 -14.58
C VAL A 10 -14.48 7.12 -15.42
N LEU A 11 -13.55 7.79 -14.75
CA LEU A 11 -12.39 8.41 -15.38
C LEU A 11 -11.14 7.60 -15.02
N VAL A 12 -10.48 7.03 -16.03
CA VAL A 12 -9.16 6.42 -15.88
C VAL A 12 -8.11 7.38 -16.41
N THR A 13 -7.09 7.63 -15.60
CA THR A 13 -6.02 8.57 -15.95
C THR A 13 -4.65 8.04 -15.50
N THR A 14 -3.61 8.58 -16.10
CA THR A 14 -2.21 8.34 -15.75
C THR A 14 -1.63 9.60 -15.09
N SER A 15 -0.36 9.54 -14.71
CA SER A 15 0.42 10.69 -14.23
C SER A 15 0.42 11.89 -15.19
N ALA A 16 -0.02 11.74 -16.44
CA ALA A 16 -0.18 12.85 -17.36
C ALA A 16 -1.19 13.90 -16.88
N LEU A 17 -2.16 13.52 -16.05
CA LEU A 17 -3.07 14.44 -15.39
C LEU A 17 -2.55 14.99 -14.04
N ASP A 18 -1.37 14.56 -13.59
CA ASP A 18 -0.80 15.02 -12.32
C ASP A 18 -0.41 16.51 -12.33
N VAL A 19 -0.39 17.13 -13.50
CA VAL A 19 -0.04 18.53 -13.66
C VAL A 19 -1.24 19.32 -14.17
N GLY A 20 -1.78 20.22 -13.35
CA GLY A 20 -2.66 21.29 -13.80
C GLY A 20 -4.16 21.00 -13.86
N ILE A 21 -4.65 19.83 -13.47
CA ILE A 21 -6.09 19.54 -13.49
C ILE A 21 -6.60 19.30 -12.07
N ASP A 22 -7.52 20.12 -11.61
CA ASP A 22 -8.27 19.90 -10.38
C ASP A 22 -9.67 19.35 -10.73
N ILE A 23 -10.09 18.34 -9.99
CA ILE A 23 -11.41 17.74 -10.07
C ILE A 23 -12.24 18.32 -8.93
N ILE A 24 -13.26 19.10 -9.26
CA ILE A 24 -14.14 19.72 -8.26
C ILE A 24 -15.56 19.15 -8.29
N ASP A 25 -15.78 18.08 -9.06
CA ASP A 25 -17.06 17.44 -9.21
C ASP A 25 -17.50 16.73 -7.91
N PRO A 26 -18.58 17.16 -7.23
CA PRO A 26 -19.02 16.53 -5.99
C PRO A 26 -19.54 15.10 -6.17
N GLU A 27 -19.88 14.70 -7.40
CA GLU A 27 -20.32 13.33 -7.70
C GLU A 27 -19.15 12.34 -7.68
N VAL A 28 -17.90 12.82 -7.74
CA VAL A 28 -16.71 11.96 -7.57
C VAL A 28 -16.50 11.66 -6.10
N GLN A 29 -17.06 10.55 -5.65
CA GLN A 29 -16.98 10.07 -4.27
C GLN A 29 -15.89 9.00 -4.06
N ASN A 30 -15.52 8.28 -5.12
CA ASN A 30 -14.52 7.22 -5.08
C ASN A 30 -13.28 7.60 -5.90
N VAL A 31 -12.11 7.47 -5.30
CA VAL A 31 -10.82 7.69 -5.96
C VAL A 31 -9.94 6.47 -5.76
N ALA A 32 -9.60 5.77 -6.85
CA ALA A 32 -8.65 4.66 -6.81
C ALA A 32 -7.28 5.12 -7.30
N VAL A 33 -6.24 4.86 -6.50
CA VAL A 33 -4.87 5.30 -6.80
C VAL A 33 -3.93 4.10 -6.85
N ILE A 34 -3.10 4.05 -7.89
CA ILE A 34 -1.99 3.12 -8.02
C ILE A 34 -0.70 3.94 -7.92
N ALA A 35 -0.11 3.98 -6.75
CA ALA A 35 1.13 4.72 -6.49
C ALA A 35 2.08 3.90 -5.62
N ASP A 36 3.38 4.05 -5.83
CA ASP A 36 4.43 3.35 -5.09
C ASP A 36 5.22 4.27 -4.16
N ASN A 37 4.83 5.52 -4.08
CA ASN A 37 5.48 6.49 -3.22
C ASN A 37 4.49 7.57 -2.74
N ARG A 38 4.84 8.17 -1.62
CA ARG A 38 4.02 9.19 -0.94
C ARG A 38 3.65 10.36 -1.83
N THR A 39 4.62 10.89 -2.58
CA THR A 39 4.39 12.10 -3.40
C THR A 39 3.35 11.83 -4.48
N ALA A 40 3.51 10.74 -5.23
CA ALA A 40 2.55 10.36 -6.25
C ALA A 40 1.16 10.09 -5.65
N LEU A 41 1.08 9.35 -4.52
CA LEU A 41 -0.18 9.11 -3.83
C LEU A 41 -0.90 10.42 -3.48
N LEU A 42 -0.20 11.33 -2.81
CA LEU A 42 -0.79 12.60 -2.36
C LEU A 42 -1.16 13.52 -3.53
N GLN A 43 -0.35 13.53 -4.60
CA GLN A 43 -0.65 14.29 -5.80
C GLN A 43 -1.90 13.74 -6.50
N MET A 44 -1.99 12.43 -6.71
CA MET A 44 -3.14 11.81 -7.36
C MET A 44 -4.42 11.96 -6.52
N ALA A 45 -4.37 11.64 -5.24
CA ALA A 45 -5.52 11.79 -4.34
C ALA A 45 -5.96 13.26 -4.21
N GLY A 46 -5.01 14.19 -4.13
CA GLY A 46 -5.26 15.62 -4.00
C GLY A 46 -5.84 16.29 -5.25
N ARG A 47 -5.94 15.58 -6.38
CA ARG A 47 -6.62 16.11 -7.57
C ARG A 47 -8.13 16.29 -7.36
N ARG A 48 -8.74 15.43 -6.56
CA ARG A 48 -10.09 15.68 -6.08
C ARG A 48 -10.03 16.76 -4.98
N ARG A 49 -10.40 17.97 -5.34
CA ARG A 49 -10.46 19.10 -4.38
C ARG A 49 -11.73 18.99 -3.56
N LEU A 50 -11.57 18.66 -2.29
CA LEU A 50 -12.68 18.55 -1.35
C LEU A 50 -13.06 19.94 -0.82
N GLN A 51 -14.35 20.20 -0.75
CA GLN A 51 -14.89 21.32 -0.01
C GLN A 51 -15.01 20.97 1.48
N ALA A 52 -15.24 21.97 2.32
CA ALA A 52 -15.43 21.74 3.75
C ALA A 52 -16.58 20.73 3.98
N ARG A 53 -16.29 19.67 4.74
CA ARG A 53 -17.20 18.55 5.07
C ARG A 53 -17.43 17.51 3.97
N GLU A 54 -16.89 17.68 2.76
CA GLU A 54 -16.88 16.60 1.78
C GLU A 54 -15.95 15.46 2.20
N ARG A 55 -16.32 14.24 1.83
CA ARG A 55 -15.53 13.02 2.04
C ARG A 55 -15.45 12.25 0.73
N ILE A 56 -14.37 11.50 0.57
CA ILE A 56 -14.19 10.54 -0.51
C ILE A 56 -13.72 9.22 0.06
N ASP A 57 -14.04 8.15 -0.62
CA ASP A 57 -13.44 6.86 -0.40
C ASP A 57 -12.17 6.73 -1.24
N LEU A 58 -11.02 6.65 -0.57
CA LEU A 58 -9.73 6.52 -1.22
C LEU A 58 -9.29 5.05 -1.23
N TRP A 59 -9.25 4.47 -2.41
CA TRP A 59 -8.80 3.10 -2.65
C TRP A 59 -7.34 3.13 -3.11
N VAL A 60 -6.44 2.55 -2.34
CA VAL A 60 -5.02 2.44 -2.72
C VAL A 60 -4.72 1.00 -3.05
N CYS A 61 -4.30 0.75 -4.29
CA CYS A 61 -3.94 -0.58 -4.72
C CYS A 61 -2.65 -1.04 -4.03
N ASP A 62 -2.70 -2.24 -3.44
CA ASP A 62 -1.50 -2.86 -2.85
C ASP A 62 -0.48 -3.23 -3.95
N LEU A 63 0.77 -3.27 -3.57
CA LEU A 63 1.87 -3.64 -4.48
C LEU A 63 2.09 -5.17 -4.44
N PRO A 64 1.78 -5.89 -5.51
CA PRO A 64 2.06 -7.31 -5.58
C PRO A 64 3.58 -7.57 -5.53
N LYS A 65 4.00 -8.70 -4.95
CA LYS A 65 5.42 -9.06 -4.79
C LYS A 65 6.24 -8.96 -6.08
N ALA A 66 5.65 -9.33 -7.21
CA ALA A 66 6.29 -9.22 -8.53
C ALA A 66 6.59 -7.76 -8.89
N ALA A 67 5.65 -6.84 -8.62
CA ALA A 67 5.84 -5.41 -8.86
C ALA A 67 6.92 -4.81 -7.94
N VAL A 68 6.95 -5.22 -6.66
CA VAL A 68 8.00 -4.82 -5.73
C VAL A 68 9.37 -5.26 -6.23
N SER A 69 9.52 -6.53 -6.64
CA SER A 69 10.78 -7.07 -7.16
C SER A 69 11.24 -6.41 -8.46
N ALA A 70 10.30 -6.10 -9.37
CA ALA A 70 10.61 -5.41 -10.61
C ALA A 70 11.11 -3.98 -10.36
N ARG A 71 10.44 -3.24 -9.45
CA ARG A 71 10.85 -1.89 -9.06
C ARG A 71 12.20 -1.86 -8.33
N LEU A 72 12.45 -2.85 -7.46
CA LEU A 72 13.75 -2.96 -6.80
C LEU A 72 14.89 -3.12 -7.79
N ARG A 73 14.75 -4.02 -8.77
CA ARG A 73 15.74 -4.18 -9.85
C ARG A 73 15.97 -2.85 -10.57
N LYS A 74 14.90 -2.19 -10.99
CA LYS A 74 14.97 -0.89 -11.66
C LYS A 74 15.73 0.15 -10.83
N TYR A 75 15.47 0.27 -9.53
CA TYR A 75 16.18 1.22 -8.66
C TYR A 75 17.63 0.82 -8.41
N GLN A 76 17.95 -0.47 -8.38
CA GLN A 76 19.33 -0.95 -8.31
C GLN A 76 20.12 -0.57 -9.58
N ASP A 77 19.52 -0.76 -10.75
CA ASP A 77 20.13 -0.38 -12.04
C ASP A 77 20.37 1.13 -12.10
N TRP A 78 19.39 1.94 -11.67
CA TRP A 78 19.53 3.39 -11.63
C TRP A 78 20.63 3.86 -10.65
N LEU A 79 20.72 3.24 -9.48
CA LEU A 79 21.79 3.55 -8.53
C LEU A 79 23.16 3.09 -9.03
N HIS A 80 23.23 2.00 -9.79
CA HIS A 80 24.46 1.58 -10.47
C HIS A 80 24.90 2.63 -11.49
N TRP A 81 24.00 3.08 -12.37
CA TRP A 81 24.30 4.17 -13.32
C TRP A 81 24.74 5.45 -12.60
N TYR A 82 24.04 5.82 -11.53
CA TYR A 82 24.42 6.98 -10.72
C TYR A 82 25.85 6.82 -10.20
N SER A 83 26.19 5.67 -9.66
CA SER A 83 27.53 5.42 -9.10
C SER A 83 28.62 5.50 -10.17
N ARG A 84 28.34 5.07 -11.40
CA ARG A 84 29.25 5.24 -12.54
C ARG A 84 29.47 6.72 -12.88
N LEU A 85 28.41 7.52 -12.90
CA LEU A 85 28.51 8.97 -13.10
C LEU A 85 29.29 9.66 -11.99
N ASP A 86 29.03 9.30 -10.74
CA ASP A 86 29.65 9.89 -9.56
C ASP A 86 31.16 9.55 -9.46
N ALA A 87 31.54 8.35 -9.87
CA ALA A 87 32.94 7.89 -9.91
C ALA A 87 33.75 8.46 -11.09
N CYS A 88 33.08 8.98 -12.10
CA CYS A 88 33.72 9.48 -13.28
C CYS A 88 34.37 10.85 -13.00
N ARG A 89 35.69 10.94 -13.11
CA ARG A 89 36.46 12.17 -12.84
C ARG A 89 36.78 12.97 -14.10
N GLN A 90 36.69 12.35 -15.26
CA GLN A 90 37.07 12.96 -16.54
C GLN A 90 35.84 13.50 -17.26
N PRO A 91 35.79 14.78 -17.65
CA PRO A 91 34.64 15.41 -18.30
C PRO A 91 34.17 14.69 -19.56
N GLU A 92 35.12 14.19 -20.36
CA GLU A 92 34.80 13.48 -21.62
C GLU A 92 34.00 12.20 -21.36
N HIS A 93 34.34 11.47 -20.31
CA HIS A 93 33.63 10.25 -19.92
C HIS A 93 32.24 10.56 -19.36
N HIS A 94 32.02 11.71 -18.73
CA HIS A 94 30.69 12.14 -18.31
C HIS A 94 29.73 12.28 -19.49
N TRP A 95 30.18 12.88 -20.59
CA TRP A 95 29.36 13.04 -21.79
C TRP A 95 29.05 11.70 -22.43
N ALA A 96 30.00 10.79 -22.52
CA ALA A 96 29.79 9.45 -23.04
C ALA A 96 28.77 8.66 -22.20
N LEU A 97 28.88 8.70 -20.87
CA LEU A 97 27.92 8.06 -19.97
C LEU A 97 26.53 8.70 -20.06
N ALA A 98 26.45 10.03 -20.15
CA ALA A 98 25.18 10.72 -20.30
C ALA A 98 24.51 10.39 -21.66
N ALA A 99 25.28 10.31 -22.72
CA ALA A 99 24.77 9.89 -24.03
C ALA A 99 24.22 8.46 -23.98
N GLN A 100 24.94 7.53 -23.31
CA GLN A 100 24.43 6.18 -23.07
C GLN A 100 23.11 6.17 -22.30
N LEU A 101 22.99 6.99 -21.22
CA LEU A 101 21.76 7.13 -20.46
C LEU A 101 20.64 7.79 -21.26
N TRP A 102 20.98 8.74 -22.12
CA TRP A 102 20.01 9.42 -22.97
C TRP A 102 19.40 8.51 -24.03
N CYS A 103 20.19 7.57 -24.54
CA CYS A 103 19.77 6.57 -25.50
C CYS A 103 18.97 5.42 -24.87
N GLN A 104 18.87 5.34 -23.53
CA GLN A 104 17.97 4.39 -22.89
C GLN A 104 16.53 4.83 -23.08
N ASP A 105 15.63 3.88 -23.31
CA ASP A 105 14.18 4.14 -23.44
C ASP A 105 13.49 4.57 -22.12
N ASP A 106 14.24 4.79 -21.06
CA ASP A 106 13.72 5.22 -19.78
C ASP A 106 14.00 6.71 -19.50
N PRO A 107 13.06 7.60 -19.80
CA PRO A 107 13.23 9.05 -19.58
C PRO A 107 13.53 9.41 -18.12
N ALA A 108 13.17 8.55 -17.16
CA ALA A 108 13.42 8.77 -15.76
C ALA A 108 14.91 8.70 -15.39
N LEU A 109 15.74 8.05 -16.20
CA LEU A 109 17.20 8.06 -16.03
C LEU A 109 17.81 9.47 -16.18
N ARG A 110 17.15 10.34 -16.94
CA ARG A 110 17.60 11.72 -17.16
C ARG A 110 17.63 12.56 -15.89
N VAL A 111 16.83 12.19 -14.85
CA VAL A 111 16.87 12.88 -13.55
C VAL A 111 18.12 12.57 -12.73
N LEU A 112 18.89 11.54 -13.10
CA LEU A 112 20.10 11.14 -12.37
C LEU A 112 21.25 12.14 -12.51
N PHE A 113 21.21 13.03 -13.50
CA PHE A 113 22.24 14.03 -13.74
C PHE A 113 21.65 15.40 -14.08
N ARG A 114 22.47 16.41 -13.93
CA ARG A 114 22.19 17.80 -14.32
C ARG A 114 23.18 18.23 -15.40
N LEU A 115 22.69 18.86 -16.43
CA LEU A 115 23.52 19.47 -17.46
C LEU A 115 24.01 20.83 -16.98
N GLY A 116 25.33 21.01 -16.97
CA GLY A 116 25.97 22.32 -16.82
C GLY A 116 26.49 22.80 -18.18
N LYS A 117 27.06 23.99 -18.25
CA LYS A 117 27.58 24.57 -19.51
C LYS A 117 28.69 23.70 -20.12
N GLU A 118 29.61 23.20 -19.30
CA GLU A 118 30.81 22.48 -19.76
C GLU A 118 30.91 21.05 -19.23
N ARG A 119 30.06 20.66 -18.28
CA ARG A 119 30.10 19.32 -17.68
C ARG A 119 28.74 18.88 -17.15
N ILE A 120 28.66 17.59 -16.92
CA ILE A 120 27.50 16.95 -16.31
C ILE A 120 27.78 16.72 -14.83
N PHE A 121 26.79 16.95 -14.03
CA PHE A 121 26.85 16.74 -12.59
C PHE A 121 25.88 15.65 -12.16
N PRO A 122 26.30 14.66 -11.36
CA PRO A 122 25.40 13.73 -10.71
C PRO A 122 24.37 14.47 -9.84
N ASN A 123 23.10 14.06 -9.94
CA ASN A 123 22.03 14.64 -9.15
C ASN A 123 21.93 13.99 -7.77
N GLN A 124 22.49 14.62 -6.74
CA GLN A 124 22.50 14.08 -5.38
C GLN A 124 21.10 13.91 -4.79
N LEU A 125 20.17 14.80 -5.12
CA LEU A 125 18.78 14.66 -4.67
C LEU A 125 18.14 13.40 -5.25
N ALA A 126 18.33 13.14 -6.54
CA ALA A 126 17.82 11.92 -7.18
C ALA A 126 18.39 10.66 -6.51
N ARG A 127 19.70 10.65 -6.22
CA ARG A 127 20.34 9.56 -5.46
C ARG A 127 19.68 9.32 -4.11
N HIS A 128 19.45 10.39 -3.35
CA HIS A 128 18.82 10.28 -2.03
C HIS A 128 17.41 9.70 -2.13
N VAL A 129 16.60 10.22 -3.05
CA VAL A 129 15.22 9.73 -3.28
C VAL A 129 15.21 8.26 -3.69
N LEU A 130 16.10 7.86 -4.61
CA LEU A 130 16.20 6.46 -5.05
C LEU A 130 16.61 5.51 -3.94
N ARG A 131 17.59 5.90 -3.13
CA ARG A 131 18.03 5.10 -1.96
C ARG A 131 16.90 4.91 -0.96
N ARG A 132 16.14 5.97 -0.67
CA ARG A 132 15.00 5.91 0.25
C ARG A 132 13.88 5.00 -0.28
N ARG A 133 13.56 5.11 -1.58
CA ARG A 133 12.56 4.25 -2.23
C ARG A 133 13.00 2.78 -2.24
N ARG A 134 14.25 2.53 -2.61
CA ARG A 134 14.84 1.18 -2.57
C ARG A 134 14.75 0.58 -1.17
N PHE A 135 15.16 1.30 -0.15
CA PHE A 135 15.11 0.84 1.24
C PHE A 135 13.70 0.45 1.68
N LEU A 136 12.69 1.26 1.34
CA LEU A 136 11.30 0.94 1.63
C LEU A 136 10.86 -0.37 0.95
N LEU A 137 11.12 -0.52 -0.35
CA LEU A 137 10.74 -1.73 -1.08
C LEU A 137 11.49 -2.98 -0.60
N GLU A 138 12.75 -2.85 -0.16
CA GLU A 138 13.51 -3.94 0.46
C GLU A 138 12.85 -4.40 1.76
N ARG A 139 12.39 -3.47 2.61
CA ARG A 139 11.65 -3.79 3.84
C ARG A 139 10.34 -4.51 3.54
N ILE A 140 9.59 -4.06 2.54
CA ILE A 140 8.35 -4.70 2.09
C ILE A 140 8.65 -6.11 1.55
N GLN A 141 9.70 -6.28 0.75
CA GLN A 141 10.09 -7.57 0.20
C GLN A 141 10.47 -8.58 1.28
N ARG A 142 11.17 -8.12 2.33
CA ARG A 142 11.55 -8.94 3.48
C ARG A 142 10.40 -9.24 4.46
N GLY A 143 9.25 -8.60 4.26
CA GLY A 143 8.10 -8.74 5.16
C GLY A 143 8.21 -7.94 6.46
N GLU A 144 9.18 -7.01 6.57
CA GLU A 144 9.36 -6.15 7.74
C GLU A 144 8.25 -5.10 7.88
N THR A 145 7.60 -4.77 6.77
CA THR A 145 6.42 -3.89 6.73
C THR A 145 5.53 -4.27 5.56
N ALA A 146 4.25 -3.94 5.64
CA ALA A 146 3.32 -4.06 4.52
C ALA A 146 3.17 -2.70 3.82
N PHE A 147 2.97 -2.71 2.51
CA PHE A 147 2.80 -1.47 1.74
C PHE A 147 1.64 -0.61 2.29
N ARG A 148 0.51 -1.24 2.62
CA ARG A 148 -0.65 -0.54 3.22
C ARG A 148 -0.31 0.16 4.54
N ARG A 149 0.60 -0.40 5.38
CA ARG A 149 1.07 0.24 6.61
C ARG A 149 1.80 1.54 6.31
N GLU A 150 2.66 1.52 5.30
CA GLU A 150 3.35 2.72 4.83
C GLU A 150 2.38 3.76 4.25
N VAL A 151 1.36 3.31 3.52
CA VAL A 151 0.30 4.19 3.01
C VAL A 151 -0.47 4.86 4.15
N ALA A 152 -0.84 4.14 5.19
CA ALA A 152 -1.50 4.71 6.37
C ALA A 152 -0.63 5.81 7.01
N LEU A 153 0.67 5.53 7.22
CA LEU A 153 1.63 6.53 7.72
C LEU A 153 1.74 7.76 6.80
N TRP A 154 1.71 7.56 5.48
CA TRP A 154 1.77 8.68 4.53
C TRP A 154 0.55 9.59 4.61
N LEU A 155 -0.60 9.01 4.94
CA LEU A 155 -1.87 9.72 5.10
C LEU A 155 -2.06 10.29 6.52
N GLY A 156 -1.10 10.07 7.44
CA GLY A 156 -1.19 10.50 8.81
C GLY A 156 -2.19 9.68 9.65
N MET A 157 -2.51 8.47 9.18
CA MET A 157 -3.39 7.53 9.87
C MET A 157 -2.57 6.64 10.80
N ASP A 158 -3.19 6.16 11.87
CA ASP A 158 -2.61 5.07 12.66
C ASP A 158 -2.57 3.79 11.80
N PRO A 159 -1.38 3.25 11.48
CA PRO A 159 -1.26 2.07 10.64
C PRO A 159 -1.87 0.82 11.28
N ASP A 160 -1.99 0.79 12.59
CA ASP A 160 -2.56 -0.34 13.33
C ASP A 160 -4.10 -0.17 13.46
N ALA A 161 -4.62 1.05 13.36
CA ALA A 161 -6.06 1.32 13.33
C ALA A 161 -6.74 0.98 11.99
N ALA A 162 -6.00 0.92 10.90
CA ALA A 162 -6.52 0.66 9.56
C ALA A 162 -6.48 -0.82 9.15
N GLY A 163 -5.91 -1.70 9.97
CA GLY A 163 -5.77 -3.13 9.64
C GLY A 163 -7.01 -3.95 10.00
N ALA A 164 -7.11 -5.13 9.39
CA ALA A 164 -8.19 -6.07 9.70
C ALA A 164 -8.22 -6.48 11.19
N VAL A 165 -7.06 -6.49 11.85
CA VAL A 165 -6.96 -6.75 13.31
C VAL A 165 -7.64 -5.64 14.10
N ALA A 166 -7.44 -4.38 13.75
CA ALA A 166 -8.11 -3.27 14.44
C ALA A 166 -9.62 -3.27 14.18
N ALA A 167 -10.05 -3.66 12.96
CA ALA A 167 -11.46 -3.85 12.66
C ALA A 167 -12.06 -4.98 13.50
N LEU A 168 -11.33 -6.08 13.70
CA LEU A 168 -11.75 -7.17 14.58
C LEU A 168 -11.83 -6.75 16.05
N HIS A 169 -10.88 -5.92 16.52
CA HIS A 169 -10.93 -5.34 17.87
C HIS A 169 -12.15 -4.45 18.07
N ARG A 170 -12.50 -3.60 17.09
CA ARG A 170 -13.72 -2.78 17.13
C ARG A 170 -14.98 -3.65 17.13
N PHE A 171 -15.04 -4.64 16.23
CA PHE A 171 -16.15 -5.60 16.20
C PHE A 171 -16.34 -6.28 17.57
N TYR A 172 -15.24 -6.69 18.22
CA TYR A 172 -15.32 -7.24 19.58
C TYR A 172 -15.81 -6.22 20.61
N ALA A 173 -15.37 -4.98 20.53
CA ALA A 173 -15.81 -3.93 21.45
C ALA A 173 -17.33 -3.65 21.35
N GLU A 174 -17.88 -3.80 20.14
CA GLU A 174 -19.30 -3.57 19.86
C GLU A 174 -20.18 -4.81 20.13
N HIS A 175 -19.69 -6.00 19.85
CA HIS A 175 -20.49 -7.24 19.83
C HIS A 175 -19.93 -8.37 20.72
N GLY A 176 -18.80 -8.16 21.40
CA GLY A 176 -18.16 -9.18 22.23
C GLY A 176 -19.05 -9.66 23.38
N GLY A 177 -19.10 -10.97 23.58
CA GLY A 177 -19.94 -11.61 24.59
C GLY A 177 -21.43 -11.70 24.23
N GLN A 178 -21.85 -11.14 23.12
CA GLN A 178 -23.23 -11.19 22.64
C GLN A 178 -23.45 -12.34 21.65
N ALA A 179 -24.68 -12.81 21.55
CA ALA A 179 -25.08 -13.79 20.53
C ALA A 179 -25.17 -13.10 19.16
N LEU A 180 -24.34 -13.54 18.21
CA LEU A 180 -24.27 -12.98 16.87
C LEU A 180 -25.32 -13.62 15.97
N ASP A 181 -26.11 -12.81 15.29
CA ASP A 181 -27.00 -13.26 14.23
C ASP A 181 -26.25 -13.68 12.96
N THR A 182 -26.95 -14.16 11.95
CA THR A 182 -26.35 -14.67 10.72
C THR A 182 -25.57 -13.61 9.94
N VAL A 183 -25.99 -12.34 10.00
CA VAL A 183 -25.33 -11.22 9.31
C VAL A 183 -24.01 -10.91 10.00
N LEU A 184 -24.03 -10.74 11.31
CA LEU A 184 -22.83 -10.48 12.13
C LEU A 184 -21.85 -11.66 12.09
N GLN A 185 -22.33 -12.91 12.05
CA GLN A 185 -21.48 -14.07 11.82
C GLN A 185 -20.77 -14.02 10.46
N GLY A 186 -21.46 -13.55 9.41
CA GLY A 186 -20.90 -13.32 8.09
C GLY A 186 -19.79 -12.26 8.11
N GLU A 187 -20.05 -11.15 8.77
CA GLU A 187 -19.09 -10.05 8.93
C GLU A 187 -17.85 -10.49 9.74
N LEU A 188 -18.04 -11.13 10.90
CA LEU A 188 -16.96 -11.68 11.71
C LEU A 188 -16.08 -12.64 10.91
N ARG A 189 -16.70 -13.53 10.12
CA ARG A 189 -15.97 -14.45 9.23
C ARG A 189 -15.09 -13.71 8.24
N GLN A 190 -15.63 -12.67 7.61
CA GLN A 190 -14.89 -11.87 6.66
C GLN A 190 -13.71 -11.14 7.33
N LEU A 191 -13.92 -10.55 8.51
CA LEU A 191 -12.86 -9.91 9.29
C LEU A 191 -11.74 -10.88 9.66
N ILE A 192 -12.07 -12.07 10.18
CA ILE A 192 -11.05 -13.08 10.52
C ILE A 192 -10.28 -13.54 9.28
N ASN A 193 -10.95 -13.73 8.14
CA ASN A 193 -10.30 -14.12 6.89
C ASN A 193 -9.36 -13.01 6.40
N ASN A 194 -9.75 -11.75 6.51
CA ASN A 194 -8.92 -10.61 6.19
C ASN A 194 -7.69 -10.56 7.09
N CYS A 195 -7.85 -10.71 8.42
CA CYS A 195 -6.74 -10.80 9.37
C CYS A 195 -5.76 -11.92 9.00
N TYR A 196 -6.31 -13.11 8.64
CA TYR A 196 -5.50 -14.27 8.30
C TYR A 196 -4.70 -14.08 7.01
N ALA A 197 -5.32 -13.49 5.99
CA ALA A 197 -4.65 -13.14 4.74
C ALA A 197 -3.56 -12.06 4.97
N GLU A 198 -3.86 -11.08 5.81
CA GLU A 198 -2.95 -10.00 6.18
C GLU A 198 -1.72 -10.48 6.95
N SER A 199 -1.87 -11.52 7.80
CA SER A 199 -0.75 -12.11 8.54
C SER A 199 0.17 -12.98 7.69
N GLY A 200 -0.03 -13.04 6.37
CA GLY A 200 0.83 -13.77 5.43
C GLY A 200 0.54 -15.27 5.35
N HIS A 201 -0.46 -15.75 6.04
CA HIS A 201 -0.90 -17.13 5.94
C HIS A 201 -1.66 -17.35 4.63
N ARG A 202 -1.13 -18.19 3.73
CA ARG A 202 -1.81 -18.61 2.51
C ARG A 202 -2.56 -19.90 2.75
N GLU A 203 -3.83 -19.94 2.37
CA GLU A 203 -4.53 -21.21 2.24
C GLU A 203 -3.95 -21.99 1.06
N ARG A 204 -3.46 -23.20 1.32
CA ARG A 204 -2.97 -24.11 0.27
C ARG A 204 -4.12 -24.67 -0.60
N GLN A 205 -5.35 -24.67 -0.10
CA GLN A 205 -6.57 -25.01 -0.83
C GLN A 205 -7.72 -24.12 -0.34
N PRO A 206 -8.59 -23.64 -1.23
CA PRO A 206 -9.83 -23.01 -0.81
C PRO A 206 -10.68 -24.09 -0.12
N ASP A 207 -10.75 -24.00 1.19
CA ASP A 207 -11.48 -24.94 2.04
C ASP A 207 -12.98 -24.84 1.77
N ARG A 208 -13.44 -25.46 0.69
CA ARG A 208 -14.87 -25.56 0.36
C ARG A 208 -15.69 -26.25 1.45
N LEU A 209 -15.04 -27.08 2.28
CA LEU A 209 -15.66 -27.85 3.35
C LEU A 209 -15.67 -27.17 4.73
N LEU A 210 -14.78 -26.19 4.98
CA LEU A 210 -14.67 -25.50 6.27
C LEU A 210 -15.43 -24.18 6.32
N LYS A 211 -16.16 -23.83 5.30
CA LYS A 211 -16.82 -22.52 5.15
C LYS A 211 -17.72 -22.09 6.30
N ASN A 212 -18.18 -23.00 7.14
CA ASN A 212 -19.19 -22.70 8.17
C ASN A 212 -18.84 -23.14 9.60
N LYS A 213 -17.66 -23.68 9.86
CA LYS A 213 -17.35 -24.18 11.21
C LYS A 213 -16.59 -23.12 12.01
N HIS A 214 -17.20 -22.64 13.10
CA HIS A 214 -16.61 -21.73 14.08
C HIS A 214 -15.22 -22.20 14.56
N HIS A 215 -14.98 -23.51 14.70
CA HIS A 215 -13.69 -24.09 15.04
C HIS A 215 -12.58 -23.71 14.04
N ALA A 216 -12.84 -23.66 12.74
CA ALA A 216 -11.84 -23.25 11.76
C ALA A 216 -11.44 -21.77 11.91
N LEU A 217 -12.40 -20.94 12.27
CA LEU A 217 -12.13 -19.50 12.53
C LEU A 217 -11.40 -19.32 13.85
N THR A 218 -11.74 -20.05 14.90
CA THR A 218 -11.00 -20.06 16.18
C THR A 218 -9.56 -20.51 15.97
N ASN A 219 -9.32 -21.59 15.22
CA ASN A 219 -7.96 -22.04 14.90
C ASN A 219 -7.16 -20.97 14.10
N ARG A 220 -7.82 -20.17 13.27
CA ARG A 220 -7.17 -19.05 12.58
C ARG A 220 -6.78 -17.95 13.56
N LEU A 221 -7.66 -17.58 14.49
CA LEU A 221 -7.39 -16.60 15.55
C LEU A 221 -6.21 -17.05 16.42
N GLU A 222 -6.16 -18.32 16.80
CA GLU A 222 -5.04 -18.91 17.56
C GLU A 222 -3.71 -18.86 16.79
N LYS A 223 -3.71 -19.25 15.50
CA LYS A 223 -2.51 -19.16 14.64
C LYS A 223 -1.99 -17.74 14.49
N MET A 224 -2.87 -16.76 14.50
CA MET A 224 -2.52 -15.34 14.48
C MET A 224 -2.17 -14.79 15.87
N GLN A 225 -2.24 -15.63 16.92
CA GLN A 225 -2.02 -15.24 18.32
C GLN A 225 -2.96 -14.10 18.78
N LEU A 226 -4.16 -14.04 18.23
CA LEU A 226 -5.17 -13.08 18.63
C LEU A 226 -5.92 -13.59 19.86
N PRO A 227 -6.26 -12.71 20.83
CA PRO A 227 -6.84 -13.11 22.11
C PRO A 227 -8.36 -13.34 22.01
N TYR A 228 -8.81 -14.01 20.97
CA TYR A 228 -10.23 -14.26 20.74
C TYR A 228 -10.51 -15.73 20.46
N SER A 229 -11.72 -16.15 20.85
CA SER A 229 -12.28 -17.46 20.49
C SER A 229 -13.76 -17.30 20.13
N ILE A 230 -14.28 -18.27 19.35
CA ILE A 230 -15.70 -18.31 18.99
C ILE A 230 -16.32 -19.53 19.65
N GLU A 231 -17.31 -19.29 20.50
CA GLU A 231 -18.17 -20.31 21.07
C GLU A 231 -19.45 -20.43 20.25
N ALA A 232 -19.84 -21.66 19.90
CA ALA A 232 -21.14 -21.89 19.25
C ALA A 232 -22.15 -22.40 20.28
N ARG A 233 -23.34 -21.79 20.26
CA ARG A 233 -24.51 -22.25 21.04
C ARG A 233 -25.69 -22.42 20.08
N GLY A 234 -25.86 -23.67 19.62
CA GLY A 234 -26.79 -23.94 18.51
C GLY A 234 -26.34 -23.23 17.24
N ASP A 235 -27.22 -22.47 16.61
CA ASP A 235 -26.95 -21.71 15.39
C ASP A 235 -26.33 -20.32 15.64
N THR A 236 -26.14 -19.92 16.90
CA THR A 236 -25.56 -18.62 17.25
C THR A 236 -24.11 -18.75 17.65
N TRP A 237 -23.30 -17.72 17.31
CA TRP A 237 -21.92 -17.62 17.71
C TRP A 237 -21.76 -16.50 18.75
N ILE A 238 -20.82 -16.72 19.66
CA ILE A 238 -20.40 -15.71 20.66
C ILE A 238 -18.89 -15.52 20.51
N LEU A 239 -18.46 -14.30 20.22
CA LEU A 239 -17.05 -13.95 20.21
C LEU A 239 -16.60 -13.58 21.63
N THR A 240 -15.67 -14.35 22.17
CA THR A 240 -15.15 -14.16 23.56
C THR A 240 -13.67 -13.82 23.54
N LYS A 241 -13.20 -13.10 24.56
CA LYS A 241 -11.78 -12.83 24.78
C LYS A 241 -11.19 -13.95 25.65
N THR A 242 -10.15 -14.61 25.11
CA THR A 242 -9.44 -15.64 25.88
C THR A 242 -8.43 -14.98 26.82
N SER A 243 -8.42 -15.39 28.10
CA SER A 243 -7.48 -14.91 29.12
C SER A 243 -6.03 -15.45 28.94
N ARG A 244 -5.71 -16.06 27.80
CA ARG A 244 -4.38 -16.58 27.49
C ARG A 244 -3.44 -15.53 26.90
N CYS A 245 -3.28 -14.37 27.50
CA CYS A 245 -2.02 -13.65 27.40
C CYS A 245 -1.06 -14.26 28.42
N LYS A 246 -0.20 -15.17 28.01
CA LYS A 246 1.07 -15.38 28.74
C LYS A 246 1.82 -14.06 28.57
N GLU A 247 1.93 -13.31 29.65
CA GLU A 247 2.90 -12.23 29.76
C GLU A 247 4.26 -12.85 29.43
N VAL A 248 4.82 -12.45 28.30
CA VAL A 248 6.21 -12.74 27.97
C VAL A 248 7.01 -11.78 28.83
N THR A 249 7.45 -12.28 29.97
CA THR A 249 8.51 -11.68 30.79
C THR A 249 9.83 -11.74 30.03
#